data_3cac0f6a5ab5e3fc959d4b556de85cfb
#
_entry.id   3cac0f6a5ab5e3fc959d4b556de85cfb
#
_cell.length_a   1.000
_cell.length_b   1.000
_cell.length_c   1.000
_cell.angle_alpha   90.00
_cell.angle_beta   90.00
_cell.angle_gamma   90.00
#
_symmetry.space_group_name_H-M   'P 1'
#
loop_
_entity.id
_entity.type
_entity.pdbx_description
1 polymer ?
#
loop_
_entity_poly.entity_id
_entity_poly.type
_entity_poly.pdbx_seq_one_letter_code
_entity_poly.pdbx_strand_id
1 'polypeptide(L)'
;MSIVRTLVLTIDRDNDLGVKSGIRGPVVGRKSCLTAALRLGIADPEESDTNAILGALHHHDRLAEGAAASDEVQIAILTGDVRVGPRSDRSIASQLDEVIQDFQPDAALLVTDGADDEASLPIVTSRVRVDTVEKVIVRQSKGIEGTYYYIIKAVEDPRFRSRLLVPLAIFLIIIGLCLLYTSPSPRDLSTS
;
A
#
# COMPACT_ATOMS: atom_id res chain seq x y z
N MET A 1 -19.48 -25.00 22.06
CA MET A 1 -18.70 -24.40 20.94
C MET A 1 -18.09 -23.13 21.51
N SER A 2 -16.79 -22.93 21.34
CA SER A 2 -16.15 -21.65 21.74
C SER A 2 -16.58 -20.54 20.77
N ILE A 3 -16.94 -19.40 21.31
CA ILE A 3 -17.21 -18.19 20.52
C ILE A 3 -15.89 -17.76 19.90
N VAL A 4 -15.86 -17.55 18.57
CA VAL A 4 -14.68 -17.01 17.88
C VAL A 4 -14.88 -15.51 17.67
N ARG A 5 -13.92 -14.70 18.13
CA ARG A 5 -13.92 -13.25 18.00
C ARG A 5 -12.86 -12.81 17.01
N THR A 6 -13.30 -12.27 15.91
CA THR A 6 -12.40 -11.79 14.83
C THR A 6 -12.42 -10.27 14.77
N LEU A 7 -11.22 -9.67 14.82
CA LEU A 7 -11.04 -8.22 14.71
C LEU A 7 -10.51 -7.87 13.31
N VAL A 8 -11.25 -7.09 12.56
CA VAL A 8 -10.79 -6.49 11.30
C VAL A 8 -10.17 -5.15 11.62
N LEU A 9 -8.90 -4.99 11.25
CA LEU A 9 -8.12 -3.78 11.52
C LEU A 9 -7.72 -3.08 10.23
N THR A 10 -7.73 -1.76 10.25
CA THR A 10 -6.96 -0.92 9.33
C THR A 10 -6.20 0.14 10.13
N ILE A 11 -5.06 0.55 9.63
CA ILE A 11 -4.13 1.45 10.32
C ILE A 11 -3.83 2.61 9.39
N ASP A 12 -4.07 3.80 9.86
CA ASP A 12 -3.68 5.06 9.25
C ASP A 12 -2.46 5.58 10.03
N ARG A 13 -1.26 5.25 9.53
CA ARG A 13 -0.02 5.44 10.29
C ARG A 13 0.43 6.90 10.40
N ASP A 14 0.14 7.73 9.41
CA ASP A 14 0.48 9.16 9.33
C ASP A 14 -0.65 10.08 9.77
N ASN A 15 -1.78 9.49 10.22
CA ASN A 15 -2.93 10.20 10.78
C ASN A 15 -3.63 11.14 9.78
N ASP A 16 -3.73 10.73 8.52
CA ASP A 16 -4.46 11.46 7.50
C ASP A 16 -5.95 11.58 7.83
N LEU A 17 -6.54 10.55 8.42
CA LEU A 17 -7.91 10.60 8.93
C LEU A 17 -8.10 11.72 9.95
N GLY A 18 -7.16 11.86 10.89
CA GLY A 18 -7.19 12.92 11.90
C GLY A 18 -6.98 14.30 11.31
N VAL A 19 -6.02 14.44 10.41
CA VAL A 19 -5.64 15.71 9.79
C VAL A 19 -6.72 16.23 8.83
N LYS A 20 -7.23 15.35 7.95
CA LYS A 20 -8.14 15.72 6.86
C LYS A 20 -9.61 15.74 7.30
N SER A 21 -10.03 14.81 8.16
CA SER A 21 -11.43 14.68 8.57
C SER A 21 -11.74 15.08 10.01
N GLY A 22 -10.72 15.31 10.83
CA GLY A 22 -10.85 15.64 12.25
C GLY A 22 -11.23 14.44 13.13
N ILE A 23 -11.21 13.23 12.61
CA ILE A 23 -11.55 12.00 13.34
C ILE A 23 -10.31 11.41 13.98
N ARG A 24 -10.35 11.14 15.28
CA ARG A 24 -9.25 10.51 16.01
C ARG A 24 -9.58 9.07 16.33
N GLY A 25 -8.58 8.19 16.23
CA GLY A 25 -8.70 6.80 16.63
C GLY A 25 -8.66 6.57 18.17
N PRO A 26 -8.99 5.34 18.61
CA PRO A 26 -9.49 4.28 17.76
C PRO A 26 -10.92 4.54 17.31
N VAL A 27 -11.24 4.24 16.04
CA VAL A 27 -12.62 4.28 15.55
C VAL A 27 -13.15 2.86 15.51
N VAL A 28 -14.08 2.53 16.38
CA VAL A 28 -14.58 1.16 16.55
C VAL A 28 -16.01 1.04 16.06
N GLY A 29 -16.28 -0.07 15.41
CA GLY A 29 -17.60 -0.46 14.93
C GLY A 29 -17.94 0.00 13.52
N ARG A 30 -18.69 -0.85 12.82
CA ARG A 30 -19.03 -0.71 11.40
C ARG A 30 -19.56 0.67 11.01
N LYS A 31 -20.52 1.19 11.79
CA LYS A 31 -21.15 2.49 11.50
C LYS A 31 -20.17 3.66 11.65
N SER A 32 -19.33 3.62 12.67
CA SER A 32 -18.32 4.64 12.94
C SER A 32 -17.23 4.62 11.84
N CYS A 33 -16.75 3.42 11.47
CA CYS A 33 -15.75 3.27 10.40
C CYS A 33 -16.32 3.71 9.04
N LEU A 34 -17.57 3.40 8.71
CA LEU A 34 -18.21 3.88 7.49
C LEU A 34 -18.30 5.42 7.48
N THR A 35 -18.66 6.01 8.62
CA THR A 35 -18.70 7.48 8.74
C THR A 35 -17.29 8.10 8.57
N ALA A 36 -16.28 7.45 9.12
CA ALA A 36 -14.88 7.88 8.96
C ALA A 36 -14.44 7.82 7.49
N ALA A 37 -14.70 6.70 6.80
CA ALA A 37 -14.39 6.56 5.37
C ALA A 37 -15.07 7.65 4.51
N LEU A 38 -16.37 7.90 4.75
CA LEU A 38 -17.10 8.92 4.00
C LEU A 38 -16.56 10.33 4.26
N ARG A 39 -16.23 10.67 5.50
CA ARG A 39 -15.66 11.98 5.83
C ARG A 39 -14.29 12.17 5.22
N LEU A 40 -13.43 11.15 5.27
CA LEU A 40 -12.11 11.21 4.67
C LEU A 40 -12.20 11.34 3.15
N GLY A 41 -13.00 10.50 2.47
CA GLY A 41 -13.17 10.56 1.02
C GLY A 41 -13.86 11.84 0.51
N ILE A 42 -14.68 12.52 1.35
CA ILE A 42 -15.24 13.85 1.02
C ILE A 42 -14.17 14.93 1.20
N ALA A 43 -13.33 14.82 2.23
CA ALA A 43 -12.26 15.78 2.50
C ALA A 43 -11.13 15.67 1.49
N ASP A 44 -10.77 14.45 1.09
CA ASP A 44 -9.76 14.15 0.09
C ASP A 44 -10.15 12.91 -0.73
N PRO A 45 -10.73 13.09 -1.93
CA PRO A 45 -11.17 11.97 -2.77
C PRO A 45 -10.03 11.10 -3.33
N GLU A 46 -8.79 11.58 -3.29
CA GLU A 46 -7.61 10.84 -3.76
C GLU A 46 -6.91 10.06 -2.64
N GLU A 47 -7.40 10.19 -1.40
CA GLU A 47 -6.80 9.55 -0.24
C GLU A 47 -6.94 8.02 -0.27
N SER A 48 -5.81 7.33 -0.21
CA SER A 48 -5.75 5.87 -0.29
C SER A 48 -6.33 5.18 0.95
N ASP A 49 -6.19 5.78 2.14
CA ASP A 49 -6.76 5.26 3.38
C ASP A 49 -8.27 5.10 3.33
N THR A 50 -8.96 5.94 2.54
CA THR A 50 -10.40 5.75 2.29
C THR A 50 -10.68 4.36 1.71
N ASN A 51 -9.84 3.90 0.80
CA ASN A 51 -10.00 2.58 0.17
C ASN A 51 -9.62 1.45 1.13
N ALA A 52 -8.60 1.64 1.98
CA ALA A 52 -8.25 0.69 3.03
C ALA A 52 -9.41 0.50 4.02
N ILE A 53 -10.03 1.60 4.48
CA ILE A 53 -11.19 1.56 5.38
C ILE A 53 -12.39 0.87 4.71
N LEU A 54 -12.70 1.19 3.44
CA LEU A 54 -13.77 0.54 2.69
C LEU A 54 -13.48 -0.94 2.45
N GLY A 55 -12.22 -1.31 2.20
CA GLY A 55 -11.78 -2.69 2.13
C GLY A 55 -11.96 -3.43 3.45
N ALA A 56 -11.61 -2.81 4.57
CA ALA A 56 -11.82 -3.37 5.90
C ALA A 56 -13.32 -3.58 6.20
N LEU A 57 -14.17 -2.63 5.83
CA LEU A 57 -15.62 -2.76 5.93
C LEU A 57 -16.16 -3.92 5.09
N HIS A 58 -15.67 -4.08 3.86
CA HIS A 58 -16.05 -5.21 3.01
C HIS A 58 -15.67 -6.56 3.64
N HIS A 59 -14.46 -6.69 4.17
CA HIS A 59 -14.02 -7.90 4.86
C HIS A 59 -14.81 -8.16 6.15
N HIS A 60 -15.10 -7.12 6.93
CA HIS A 60 -15.97 -7.21 8.10
C HIS A 60 -17.34 -7.78 7.73
N ASP A 61 -18.00 -7.22 6.72
CA ASP A 61 -19.34 -7.63 6.31
C ASP A 61 -19.33 -9.08 5.81
N ARG A 62 -18.36 -9.47 4.99
CA ARG A 62 -18.20 -10.86 4.54
C ARG A 62 -17.98 -11.85 5.69
N LEU A 63 -17.16 -11.49 6.66
CA LEU A 63 -16.92 -12.33 7.83
C LEU A 63 -18.18 -12.43 8.70
N ALA A 64 -18.89 -11.32 8.91
CA ALA A 64 -20.13 -11.31 9.68
C ALA A 64 -21.25 -12.12 9.00
N GLU A 65 -21.35 -12.09 7.67
CA GLU A 65 -22.30 -12.91 6.90
C GLU A 65 -21.99 -14.40 6.96
N GLY A 66 -20.70 -14.77 6.98
CA GLY A 66 -20.23 -16.16 7.04
C GLY A 66 -20.05 -16.73 8.45
N ALA A 67 -20.19 -15.91 9.47
CA ALA A 67 -19.97 -16.28 10.86
C ALA A 67 -21.10 -17.21 11.38
N ALA A 68 -20.73 -18.11 12.28
CA ALA A 68 -21.74 -18.85 13.04
C ALA A 68 -22.50 -17.87 13.96
N ALA A 69 -23.74 -18.22 14.36
CA ALA A 69 -24.56 -17.34 15.18
C ALA A 69 -23.94 -16.98 16.56
N SER A 70 -22.90 -17.69 16.96
CA SER A 70 -22.16 -17.46 18.21
C SER A 70 -20.90 -16.60 18.01
N ASP A 71 -20.42 -16.43 16.77
CA ASP A 71 -19.17 -15.76 16.50
C ASP A 71 -19.37 -14.23 16.40
N GLU A 72 -18.35 -13.50 16.80
CA GLU A 72 -18.39 -12.04 16.83
C GLU A 72 -17.33 -11.47 15.90
N VAL A 73 -17.72 -10.51 15.07
CA VAL A 73 -16.80 -9.78 14.19
C VAL A 73 -16.86 -8.30 14.53
N GLN A 74 -15.71 -7.70 14.79
CA GLN A 74 -15.60 -6.28 15.05
C GLN A 74 -14.62 -5.65 14.03
N ILE A 75 -14.80 -4.35 13.80
CA ILE A 75 -13.89 -3.57 12.96
C ILE A 75 -13.38 -2.36 13.73
N ALA A 76 -12.10 -2.04 13.55
CA ALA A 76 -11.50 -0.84 14.12
C ALA A 76 -10.51 -0.19 13.15
N ILE A 77 -10.42 1.15 13.22
CA ILE A 77 -9.40 1.97 12.57
C ILE A 77 -8.51 2.51 13.67
N LEU A 78 -7.20 2.32 13.53
CA LEU A 78 -6.20 2.87 14.44
C LEU A 78 -5.47 4.01 13.73
N THR A 79 -5.26 5.13 14.42
CA THR A 79 -4.59 6.29 13.85
C THR A 79 -3.26 6.55 14.54
N GLY A 80 -2.24 6.82 13.74
CA GLY A 80 -0.90 7.15 14.22
C GLY A 80 -0.72 8.62 14.59
N ASP A 81 0.40 9.17 14.12
CA ASP A 81 0.77 10.58 14.31
C ASP A 81 1.30 11.12 12.99
N VAL A 82 1.04 12.39 12.68
CA VAL A 82 1.51 13.10 11.46
C VAL A 82 3.02 12.90 11.22
N ARG A 83 3.78 12.71 12.29
CA ARG A 83 5.19 12.35 12.22
C ARG A 83 5.34 10.85 12.40
N VAL A 84 5.34 10.14 11.28
CA VAL A 84 5.58 8.69 11.25
C VAL A 84 6.87 8.35 12.00
N GLY A 85 6.78 7.36 12.91
CA GLY A 85 7.89 6.93 13.73
C GLY A 85 7.45 6.48 15.13
N PRO A 86 8.34 6.50 16.14
CA PRO A 86 8.06 5.95 17.46
C PRO A 86 6.86 6.58 18.21
N ARG A 87 6.43 7.79 17.81
CA ARG A 87 5.21 8.40 18.36
C ARG A 87 3.96 7.81 17.76
N SER A 88 3.93 7.70 16.42
CA SER A 88 2.87 7.03 15.69
C SER A 88 2.72 5.58 16.17
N ASP A 89 3.84 4.86 16.26
CA ASP A 89 3.85 3.47 16.70
C ASP A 89 3.27 3.30 18.12
N ARG A 90 3.58 4.21 19.05
CA ARG A 90 3.01 4.22 20.41
C ARG A 90 1.52 4.56 20.42
N SER A 91 1.08 5.48 19.55
CA SER A 91 -0.34 5.83 19.42
C SER A 91 -1.14 4.62 18.96
N ILE A 92 -0.69 3.96 17.89
CA ILE A 92 -1.28 2.74 17.35
C ILE A 92 -1.32 1.63 18.40
N ALA A 93 -0.20 1.41 19.10
CA ALA A 93 -0.08 0.42 20.15
C ALA A 93 -1.10 0.63 21.29
N SER A 94 -1.22 1.86 21.78
CA SER A 94 -2.15 2.22 22.86
C SER A 94 -3.61 2.03 22.44
N GLN A 95 -3.97 2.44 21.22
CA GLN A 95 -5.31 2.27 20.68
C GLN A 95 -5.65 0.80 20.47
N LEU A 96 -4.69 0.02 19.99
CA LEU A 96 -4.88 -1.42 19.82
C LEU A 96 -5.08 -2.11 21.17
N ASP A 97 -4.31 -1.74 22.19
CA ASP A 97 -4.46 -2.28 23.55
C ASP A 97 -5.88 -1.99 24.12
N GLU A 98 -6.41 -0.78 23.87
CA GLU A 98 -7.78 -0.40 24.23
C GLU A 98 -8.82 -1.29 23.51
N VAL A 99 -8.71 -1.46 22.20
CA VAL A 99 -9.63 -2.29 21.41
C VAL A 99 -9.57 -3.76 21.84
N ILE A 100 -8.36 -4.29 22.10
CA ILE A 100 -8.18 -5.66 22.57
C ILE A 100 -8.79 -5.85 23.97
N GLN A 101 -8.63 -4.88 24.86
CA GLN A 101 -9.21 -4.96 26.20
C GLN A 101 -10.73 -5.05 26.15
N ASP A 102 -11.37 -4.28 25.27
CA ASP A 102 -12.82 -4.21 25.15
C ASP A 102 -13.40 -5.42 24.41
N PHE A 103 -12.81 -5.82 23.31
CA PHE A 103 -13.36 -6.86 22.42
C PHE A 103 -12.80 -8.26 22.66
N GLN A 104 -11.56 -8.36 23.16
CA GLN A 104 -10.85 -9.63 23.41
C GLN A 104 -10.82 -10.56 22.18
N PRO A 105 -10.25 -10.13 21.05
CA PRO A 105 -10.23 -10.91 19.82
C PRO A 105 -9.33 -12.13 19.94
N ASP A 106 -9.76 -13.26 19.35
CA ASP A 106 -8.93 -14.47 19.20
C ASP A 106 -7.95 -14.32 18.04
N ALA A 107 -8.34 -13.56 17.01
CA ALA A 107 -7.53 -13.30 15.82
C ALA A 107 -7.89 -11.96 15.18
N ALA A 108 -6.96 -11.45 14.38
CA ALA A 108 -7.15 -10.24 13.60
C ALA A 108 -6.91 -10.49 12.11
N LEU A 109 -7.65 -9.76 11.28
CA LEU A 109 -7.41 -9.56 9.86
C LEU A 109 -6.98 -8.11 9.68
N LEU A 110 -5.78 -7.89 9.16
CA LEU A 110 -5.25 -6.56 8.88
C LEU A 110 -5.51 -6.20 7.42
N VAL A 111 -6.12 -5.05 7.18
CA VAL A 111 -6.33 -4.49 5.84
C VAL A 111 -5.47 -3.24 5.71
N THR A 112 -4.66 -3.18 4.66
CA THR A 112 -3.69 -2.10 4.40
C THR A 112 -3.77 -1.66 2.94
N ASP A 113 -3.43 -0.42 2.64
CA ASP A 113 -3.28 0.10 1.29
C ASP A 113 -1.82 0.10 0.80
N GLY A 114 -0.86 -0.03 1.70
CA GLY A 114 0.55 0.04 1.33
C GLY A 114 1.57 -0.40 2.36
N ALA A 115 2.84 -0.21 1.98
CA ALA A 115 3.99 -0.67 2.75
C ALA A 115 4.20 0.10 4.07
N ASP A 116 3.77 1.37 4.13
CA ASP A 116 3.95 2.19 5.32
C ASP A 116 3.08 1.69 6.48
N ASP A 117 1.85 1.27 6.19
CA ASP A 117 0.96 0.66 7.17
C ASP A 117 1.42 -0.75 7.56
N GLU A 118 1.92 -1.52 6.57
CA GLU A 118 2.51 -2.84 6.81
C GLU A 118 3.68 -2.78 7.80
N ALA A 119 4.39 -1.65 7.89
CA ALA A 119 5.44 -1.44 8.88
C ALA A 119 4.91 -1.45 10.33
N SER A 120 3.59 -1.29 10.54
CA SER A 120 2.92 -1.43 11.84
C SER A 120 2.59 -2.89 12.19
N LEU A 121 2.75 -3.85 11.27
CA LEU A 121 2.44 -5.27 11.49
C LEU A 121 3.14 -5.86 12.72
N PRO A 122 4.42 -5.57 13.03
CA PRO A 122 5.06 -6.06 14.26
C PRO A 122 4.36 -5.60 15.54
N ILE A 123 3.77 -4.40 15.54
CA ILE A 123 3.01 -3.86 16.66
C ILE A 123 1.75 -4.67 16.89
N VAL A 124 1.03 -4.99 15.80
CA VAL A 124 -0.20 -5.77 15.84
C VAL A 124 0.08 -7.21 16.27
N THR A 125 1.06 -7.87 15.62
CA THR A 125 1.38 -9.28 15.88
C THR A 125 1.95 -9.53 17.29
N SER A 126 2.51 -8.50 17.92
CA SER A 126 2.96 -8.59 19.32
C SER A 126 1.81 -8.61 20.34
N ARG A 127 0.57 -8.31 19.92
CA ARG A 127 -0.60 -8.14 20.81
C ARG A 127 -1.75 -9.08 20.50
N VAL A 128 -1.95 -9.35 19.23
CA VAL A 128 -3.01 -10.25 18.75
C VAL A 128 -2.49 -11.10 17.60
N ARG A 129 -2.99 -12.33 17.50
CA ARG A 129 -2.67 -13.21 16.37
C ARG A 129 -3.26 -12.64 15.09
N VAL A 130 -2.43 -12.40 14.10
CA VAL A 130 -2.86 -11.97 12.76
C VAL A 130 -2.96 -13.18 11.86
N ASP A 131 -4.16 -13.54 11.44
CA ASP A 131 -4.41 -14.69 10.55
C ASP A 131 -4.20 -14.31 9.09
N THR A 132 -4.52 -13.07 8.72
CA THR A 132 -4.46 -12.61 7.32
C THR A 132 -4.09 -11.14 7.26
N VAL A 133 -3.30 -10.79 6.25
CA VAL A 133 -3.03 -9.41 5.83
C VAL A 133 -3.55 -9.26 4.41
N GLU A 134 -4.52 -8.37 4.23
CA GLU A 134 -5.13 -8.09 2.93
C GLU A 134 -4.70 -6.71 2.43
N LYS A 135 -4.17 -6.68 1.23
CA LYS A 135 -3.74 -5.44 0.60
C LYS A 135 -4.77 -4.92 -0.39
N VAL A 136 -5.29 -3.73 -0.12
CA VAL A 136 -6.20 -3.04 -1.04
C VAL A 136 -5.38 -2.30 -2.09
N ILE A 137 -5.32 -2.86 -3.29
CA ILE A 137 -4.64 -2.21 -4.41
C ILE A 137 -5.68 -1.43 -5.21
N VAL A 138 -5.69 -0.12 -5.05
CA VAL A 138 -6.46 0.74 -5.95
C VAL A 138 -5.73 0.79 -7.29
N ARG A 139 -6.32 0.22 -8.33
CA ARG A 139 -5.85 0.40 -9.69
C ARG A 139 -6.12 1.84 -10.10
N GLN A 140 -5.28 2.75 -9.66
CA GLN A 140 -5.25 4.07 -10.26
C GLN A 140 -4.77 3.87 -11.69
N SER A 141 -5.66 4.06 -12.65
CA SER A 141 -5.29 4.26 -14.03
C SER A 141 -4.67 5.66 -14.20
N LYS A 142 -3.62 5.95 -13.43
CA LYS A 142 -2.61 6.94 -13.86
C LYS A 142 -2.00 6.29 -15.07
N GLY A 143 -2.64 6.59 -16.21
CA GLY A 143 -2.37 5.92 -17.44
C GLY A 143 -0.87 5.95 -17.71
N ILE A 144 -0.39 4.91 -18.33
CA ILE A 144 0.86 4.86 -19.11
C ILE A 144 1.13 6.20 -19.83
N GLU A 145 0.09 6.97 -20.12
CA GLU A 145 0.11 8.34 -20.66
C GLU A 145 1.00 9.30 -19.88
N GLY A 146 0.99 9.28 -18.55
CA GLY A 146 1.87 10.15 -17.74
C GLY A 146 3.34 9.75 -17.90
N THR A 147 3.65 8.47 -17.80
CA THR A 147 5.02 7.97 -17.96
C THR A 147 5.51 8.17 -19.40
N TYR A 148 4.65 7.93 -20.39
CA TYR A 148 4.94 8.16 -21.81
C TYR A 148 5.19 9.65 -22.10
N TYR A 149 4.37 10.55 -21.52
CA TYR A 149 4.57 11.99 -21.63
C TYR A 149 5.93 12.44 -21.04
N TYR A 150 6.31 11.91 -19.87
CA TYR A 150 7.61 12.22 -19.26
C TYR A 150 8.79 11.69 -20.07
N ILE A 151 8.67 10.50 -20.67
CA ILE A 151 9.69 9.92 -21.54
C ILE A 151 9.84 10.78 -22.81
N ILE A 152 8.74 11.14 -23.46
CA ILE A 152 8.79 12.01 -24.66
C ILE A 152 9.41 13.35 -24.28
N LYS A 153 8.96 13.99 -23.22
CA LYS A 153 9.50 15.28 -22.78
C LYS A 153 10.97 15.21 -22.42
N ALA A 154 11.43 14.13 -21.82
CA ALA A 154 12.85 13.91 -21.54
C ALA A 154 13.68 13.73 -22.83
N VAL A 155 13.13 13.02 -23.83
CA VAL A 155 13.81 12.84 -25.13
C VAL A 155 13.81 14.13 -25.97
N GLU A 156 12.78 14.97 -25.83
CA GLU A 156 12.68 16.27 -26.47
C GLU A 156 13.59 17.33 -25.84
N ASP A 157 14.01 17.15 -24.59
CA ASP A 157 14.90 18.08 -23.90
C ASP A 157 16.29 18.11 -24.59
N PRO A 158 16.70 19.26 -25.16
CA PRO A 158 17.97 19.39 -25.84
C PRO A 158 19.19 19.04 -24.95
N ARG A 159 19.07 19.24 -23.64
CA ARG A 159 20.14 18.95 -22.67
C ARG A 159 20.27 17.43 -22.44
N PHE A 160 19.16 16.71 -22.42
CA PHE A 160 19.16 15.26 -22.31
C PHE A 160 19.70 14.61 -23.59
N ARG A 161 19.26 15.07 -24.77
CA ARG A 161 19.76 14.60 -26.06
C ARG A 161 21.27 14.76 -26.19
N SER A 162 21.80 15.95 -25.92
CA SER A 162 23.21 16.23 -26.11
C SER A 162 24.14 15.52 -25.12
N ARG A 163 23.68 15.38 -23.84
CA ARG A 163 24.51 14.81 -22.79
C ARG A 163 24.44 13.29 -22.68
N LEU A 164 23.33 12.67 -23.06
CA LEU A 164 23.13 11.24 -22.91
C LEU A 164 22.96 10.50 -24.23
N LEU A 165 22.05 10.95 -25.10
CA LEU A 165 21.77 10.21 -26.33
C LEU A 165 22.88 10.29 -27.37
N VAL A 166 23.52 11.44 -27.53
CA VAL A 166 24.62 11.59 -28.51
C VAL A 166 25.82 10.73 -28.13
N PRO A 167 26.38 10.77 -26.92
CA PRO A 167 27.49 9.89 -26.53
C PRO A 167 27.11 8.41 -26.61
N LEU A 168 25.90 8.03 -26.23
CA LEU A 168 25.42 6.65 -26.32
C LEU A 168 25.35 6.17 -27.78
N ALA A 169 24.85 7.01 -28.69
CA ALA A 169 24.80 6.68 -30.13
C ALA A 169 26.18 6.49 -30.70
N ILE A 170 27.14 7.40 -30.38
CA ILE A 170 28.53 7.29 -30.81
C ILE A 170 29.15 5.98 -30.28
N PHE A 171 28.92 5.65 -29.00
CA PHE A 171 29.44 4.43 -28.39
C PHE A 171 28.91 3.17 -29.10
N LEU A 172 27.61 3.12 -29.40
CA LEU A 172 27.01 2.01 -30.13
C LEU A 172 27.52 1.88 -31.56
N ILE A 173 27.78 3.01 -32.26
CA ILE A 173 28.38 3.00 -33.59
C ILE A 173 29.83 2.44 -33.56
N ILE A 174 30.62 2.84 -32.58
CA ILE A 174 32.01 2.35 -32.41
C ILE A 174 32.00 0.83 -32.14
N ILE A 175 31.14 0.35 -31.25
CA ILE A 175 30.97 -1.10 -30.98
C ILE A 175 30.53 -1.83 -32.25
N GLY A 176 29.54 -1.32 -32.96
CA GLY A 176 29.06 -1.93 -34.21
C GLY A 176 30.14 -2.04 -35.27
N LEU A 177 30.95 -0.98 -35.47
CA LEU A 177 32.11 -0.99 -36.39
C LEU A 177 33.17 -1.99 -35.92
N CYS A 178 33.45 -2.04 -34.63
CA CYS A 178 34.46 -2.96 -34.08
C CYS A 178 34.04 -4.43 -34.32
N LEU A 179 32.75 -4.76 -34.07
CA LEU A 179 32.20 -6.10 -34.31
C LEU A 179 32.19 -6.47 -35.81
N LEU A 180 31.93 -5.51 -36.69
CA LEU A 180 31.97 -5.72 -38.14
C LEU A 180 33.39 -6.01 -38.62
N TYR A 181 34.38 -5.29 -38.05
CA TYR A 181 35.79 -5.48 -38.41
C TYR A 181 36.40 -6.78 -37.83
N THR A 182 35.91 -7.21 -36.63
CA THR A 182 36.38 -8.44 -35.97
C THR A 182 35.63 -9.68 -36.40
N SER A 183 34.55 -9.55 -37.20
CA SER A 183 33.82 -10.71 -37.76
C SER A 183 34.74 -11.47 -38.72
N PRO A 184 34.99 -12.81 -38.50
CA PRO A 184 35.82 -13.61 -39.38
C PRO A 184 35.23 -13.62 -40.78
N SER A 185 36.08 -13.35 -41.76
CA SER A 185 35.69 -13.40 -43.18
C SER A 185 35.16 -14.79 -43.55
N PRO A 186 34.06 -14.91 -44.33
CA PRO A 186 33.56 -16.20 -44.81
C PRO A 186 34.58 -17.03 -45.61
N ARG A 187 35.70 -16.45 -45.95
CA ARG A 187 36.81 -17.12 -46.69
C ARG A 187 37.68 -18.02 -45.83
N ASP A 188 37.67 -17.84 -44.50
CA ASP A 188 38.48 -18.65 -43.57
C ASP A 188 37.84 -19.99 -43.20
N LEU A 189 36.63 -20.24 -43.64
CA LEU A 189 35.88 -21.49 -43.37
C LEU A 189 35.97 -22.53 -44.52
N SER A 190 36.71 -22.23 -45.57
CA SER A 190 36.77 -23.13 -46.75
C SER A 190 38.08 -23.94 -46.91
N THR A 191 38.94 -23.94 -45.89
CA THR A 191 40.16 -24.80 -45.89
C THR A 191 40.21 -25.65 -44.61
N SER A 192 39.43 -26.74 -44.62
CA SER A 192 39.66 -27.92 -43.79
C SER A 192 39.01 -29.11 -44.45
#